data_8f3bac4da5341566f6831b17f41cb13c
#
_entry.id   8f3bac4da5341566f6831b17f41cb13c
#
_cell.length_a   1.000
_cell.length_b   1.000
_cell.length_c   1.000
_cell.angle_alpha   90.00
_cell.angle_beta   90.00
_cell.angle_gamma   90.00
#
_symmetry.space_group_name_H-M   'P 1'
#
loop_
_entity.id
_entity.type
_entity.pdbx_description
1 polymer ?
#
loop_
_entity_poly.entity_id
_entity_poly.type
_entity_poly.pdbx_seq_one_letter_code
_entity_poly.pdbx_strand_id
1 'polypeptide(L)'
;IASADQSNHYVCGSLAAFTNIIVTFPIQKVLFRQQLHGVRVTEAVRQLQREGLRHLYRGLLPPLLQKTTTVAIMFGLYEDFSRLLLHHAHRSGAPELVTRSVAAALAGTAEAALTPFERVQTLLQDHRHNGRFNNTAHTFRTLLRDYGVRECYRGLVPVLLRNGPSNILFFGLRGPIKQQLPDARTRMGHMANDFVCGGLLGAALGIMFYPLNVVKSRAQAQVGGKFVPCHQVLMTVWRERGGSIVLLFRGATLNYHRSLLSWGIINATYEILLKVF
;
A
#
# COMPACT_ATOMS: atom_id res chain seq x y z
N ILE A 1 -2.04 12.84 31.93
CA ILE A 1 -0.93 11.86 31.74
C ILE A 1 -1.32 10.87 30.63
N ALA A 2 -2.50 10.26 30.63
CA ALA A 2 -2.93 9.28 29.62
C ALA A 2 -2.99 9.86 28.17
N SER A 3 -3.36 11.13 28.01
CA SER A 3 -3.43 11.78 26.68
C SER A 3 -2.06 12.09 26.08
N ALA A 4 -1.06 12.40 26.91
CA ALA A 4 0.32 12.67 26.46
C ALA A 4 1.02 11.37 25.99
N ASP A 5 0.83 10.27 26.73
CA ASP A 5 1.37 8.96 26.37
C ASP A 5 0.79 8.45 25.05
N GLN A 6 -0.52 8.61 24.85
CA GLN A 6 -1.19 8.28 23.60
C GLN A 6 -0.68 9.14 22.43
N SER A 7 -0.42 10.43 22.64
CA SER A 7 0.16 11.31 21.63
C SER A 7 1.55 10.85 21.19
N ASN A 8 2.41 10.44 22.15
CA ASN A 8 3.74 9.94 21.86
C ASN A 8 3.71 8.67 21.00
N HIS A 9 2.81 7.74 21.27
CA HIS A 9 2.62 6.54 20.46
C HIS A 9 2.25 6.86 18.99
N TYR A 10 1.40 7.86 18.75
CA TYR A 10 1.06 8.30 17.39
C TYR A 10 2.24 8.93 16.66
N VAL A 11 2.99 9.78 17.34
CA VAL A 11 4.19 10.43 16.78
C VAL A 11 5.25 9.37 16.43
N CYS A 12 5.55 8.46 17.36
CA CYS A 12 6.47 7.36 17.12
C CYS A 12 6.04 6.46 15.96
N GLY A 13 4.76 6.12 15.86
CA GLY A 13 4.22 5.31 14.76
C GLY A 13 4.32 6.02 13.41
N SER A 14 4.04 7.32 13.37
CA SER A 14 4.14 8.12 12.14
C SER A 14 5.58 8.26 11.68
N LEU A 15 6.52 8.56 12.59
CA LEU A 15 7.94 8.65 12.29
C LEU A 15 8.52 7.31 11.83
N ALA A 16 8.12 6.20 12.47
CA ALA A 16 8.51 4.85 12.04
C ALA A 16 8.02 4.54 10.63
N ALA A 17 6.78 4.93 10.29
CA ALA A 17 6.24 4.76 8.95
C ALA A 17 7.00 5.62 7.91
N PHE A 18 7.36 6.86 8.23
CA PHE A 18 8.14 7.72 7.34
C PHE A 18 9.54 7.16 7.10
N THR A 19 10.23 6.74 8.16
CA THR A 19 11.55 6.10 8.07
C THR A 19 11.48 4.87 7.17
N ASN A 20 10.46 4.01 7.35
CA ASN A 20 10.26 2.86 6.49
C ASN A 20 10.07 3.25 5.02
N ILE A 21 9.24 4.25 4.72
CA ILE A 21 9.01 4.71 3.34
C ILE A 21 10.34 5.17 2.72
N ILE A 22 11.12 5.98 3.42
CA ILE A 22 12.40 6.52 2.92
C ILE A 22 13.39 5.38 2.65
N VAL A 23 13.56 4.47 3.60
CA VAL A 23 14.53 3.36 3.49
C VAL A 23 14.13 2.35 2.40
N THR A 24 12.85 2.03 2.29
CA THR A 24 12.36 1.02 1.33
C THR A 24 12.04 1.59 -0.05
N PHE A 25 12.10 2.92 -0.23
CA PHE A 25 11.73 3.57 -1.50
C PHE A 25 12.54 3.10 -2.70
N PRO A 26 13.86 2.90 -2.63
CA PRO A 26 14.64 2.35 -3.74
C PRO A 26 14.15 0.96 -4.15
N ILE A 27 13.85 0.10 -3.18
CA ILE A 27 13.31 -1.25 -3.43
C ILE A 27 11.93 -1.16 -4.08
N GLN A 28 11.09 -0.24 -3.59
CA GLN A 28 9.78 0.02 -4.18
C GLN A 28 9.88 0.48 -5.63
N LYS A 29 10.88 1.27 -5.98
CA LYS A 29 11.10 1.75 -7.35
C LYS A 29 11.54 0.62 -8.29
N VAL A 30 12.39 -0.30 -7.82
CA VAL A 30 12.74 -1.52 -8.55
C VAL A 30 11.50 -2.39 -8.78
N LEU A 31 10.71 -2.61 -7.71
CA LEU A 31 9.46 -3.37 -7.77
C LEU A 31 8.47 -2.74 -8.78
N PHE A 32 8.32 -1.43 -8.76
CA PHE A 32 7.43 -0.72 -9.68
C PHE A 32 7.83 -0.97 -11.14
N ARG A 33 9.13 -0.96 -11.48
CA ARG A 33 9.62 -1.29 -12.83
C ARG A 33 9.30 -2.72 -13.22
N GLN A 34 9.41 -3.67 -12.29
CA GLN A 34 9.01 -5.04 -12.54
C GLN A 34 7.51 -5.18 -12.81
N GLN A 35 6.68 -4.45 -12.05
CA GLN A 35 5.23 -4.43 -12.26
C GLN A 35 4.87 -3.82 -13.62
N LEU A 36 5.50 -2.70 -13.97
CA LEU A 36 5.16 -1.94 -15.16
C LEU A 36 5.69 -2.59 -16.45
N HIS A 37 6.96 -3.02 -16.44
CA HIS A 37 7.65 -3.50 -17.64
C HIS A 37 7.95 -5.00 -17.65
N GLY A 38 7.74 -5.71 -16.53
CA GLY A 38 8.05 -7.13 -16.43
C GLY A 38 9.56 -7.46 -16.50
N VAL A 39 10.44 -6.50 -16.20
CA VAL A 39 11.90 -6.68 -16.24
C VAL A 39 12.44 -7.48 -15.06
N ARG A 40 13.65 -8.03 -15.18
CA ARG A 40 14.33 -8.68 -14.06
C ARG A 40 14.84 -7.65 -13.05
N VAL A 41 15.02 -8.05 -11.78
CA VAL A 41 15.55 -7.19 -10.71
C VAL A 41 16.88 -6.55 -11.12
N THR A 42 17.81 -7.35 -11.65
CA THR A 42 19.15 -6.89 -12.09
C THR A 42 19.05 -5.80 -13.16
N GLU A 43 18.14 -5.98 -14.12
CA GLU A 43 17.91 -4.98 -15.17
C GLU A 43 17.28 -3.70 -14.62
N ALA A 44 16.28 -3.83 -13.74
CA ALA A 44 15.66 -2.68 -13.09
C ALA A 44 16.66 -1.87 -12.26
N VAL A 45 17.56 -2.54 -11.52
CA VAL A 45 18.64 -1.91 -10.75
C VAL A 45 19.62 -1.19 -11.68
N ARG A 46 20.06 -1.86 -12.77
CA ARG A 46 20.97 -1.24 -13.75
C ARG A 46 20.37 0.02 -14.40
N GLN A 47 19.07 -0.02 -14.71
CA GLN A 47 18.35 1.16 -15.24
C GLN A 47 18.35 2.32 -14.22
N LEU A 48 18.11 2.02 -12.93
CA LEU A 48 18.14 3.03 -11.87
C LEU A 48 19.53 3.62 -11.66
N GLN A 49 20.58 2.80 -11.74
CA GLN A 49 21.96 3.28 -11.63
C GLN A 49 22.32 4.23 -12.78
N ARG A 50 21.86 3.92 -14.01
CA ARG A 50 22.08 4.79 -15.19
C ARG A 50 21.36 6.14 -15.09
N GLU A 51 20.19 6.19 -14.44
CA GLU A 51 19.43 7.44 -14.23
C GLU A 51 20.03 8.34 -13.15
N GLY A 52 20.88 7.79 -12.29
CA GLY A 52 21.57 8.51 -11.23
C GLY A 52 20.75 8.67 -9.94
N LEU A 53 21.45 8.98 -8.85
CA LEU A 53 20.91 9.07 -7.49
C LEU A 53 19.78 10.09 -7.33
N ARG A 54 19.83 11.19 -8.11
CA ARG A 54 18.79 12.23 -8.08
C ARG A 54 17.41 11.68 -8.44
N HIS A 55 17.35 10.71 -9.35
CA HIS A 55 16.10 10.09 -9.78
C HIS A 55 15.65 8.97 -8.85
N LEU A 56 16.53 8.48 -7.98
CA LEU A 56 16.22 7.36 -7.08
C LEU A 56 15.04 7.67 -6.14
N TYR A 57 15.02 8.89 -5.58
CA TYR A 57 13.98 9.35 -4.65
C TYR A 57 12.89 10.23 -5.30
N ARG A 58 12.88 10.30 -6.62
CA ARG A 58 11.83 11.00 -7.33
C ARG A 58 10.49 10.30 -7.15
N GLY A 59 9.48 11.04 -6.67
CA GLY A 59 8.16 10.51 -6.34
C GLY A 59 8.04 10.00 -4.89
N LEU A 60 8.97 10.36 -4.00
CA LEU A 60 8.90 10.04 -2.57
C LEU A 60 7.82 10.86 -1.84
N LEU A 61 7.62 12.11 -2.22
CA LEU A 61 6.70 13.01 -1.52
C LEU A 61 5.22 12.53 -1.52
N PRO A 62 4.64 12.05 -2.64
CA PRO A 62 3.26 11.57 -2.65
C PRO A 62 2.97 10.46 -1.62
N PRO A 63 3.78 9.39 -1.48
CA PRO A 63 3.52 8.35 -0.49
C PRO A 63 3.68 8.85 0.95
N LEU A 64 4.54 9.83 1.21
CA LEU A 64 4.63 10.46 2.53
C LEU A 64 3.35 11.23 2.88
N LEU A 65 2.86 12.06 1.95
CA LEU A 65 1.59 12.79 2.10
C LEU A 65 0.40 11.82 2.22
N GLN A 66 0.37 10.78 1.38
CA GLN A 66 -0.67 9.75 1.46
C GLN A 66 -0.66 9.08 2.83
N LYS A 67 0.52 8.69 3.35
CA LYS A 67 0.61 8.00 4.65
C LYS A 67 0.12 8.87 5.79
N THR A 68 0.48 10.17 5.81
CA THR A 68 0.00 11.12 6.82
C THR A 68 -1.53 11.23 6.78
N THR A 69 -2.10 11.38 5.58
CA THR A 69 -3.55 11.50 5.38
C THR A 69 -4.26 10.18 5.72
N THR A 70 -3.70 9.02 5.33
CA THR A 70 -4.25 7.69 5.66
C THR A 70 -4.33 7.49 7.17
N VAL A 71 -3.27 7.85 7.91
CA VAL A 71 -3.26 7.70 9.37
C VAL A 71 -4.39 8.55 9.98
N ALA A 72 -4.54 9.82 9.57
CA ALA A 72 -5.59 10.70 10.07
C ALA A 72 -7.00 10.16 9.74
N ILE A 73 -7.23 9.68 8.51
CA ILE A 73 -8.52 9.13 8.06
C ILE A 73 -8.82 7.81 8.77
N MET A 74 -7.85 6.89 8.86
CA MET A 74 -8.04 5.58 9.46
C MET A 74 -8.44 5.68 10.93
N PHE A 75 -7.80 6.55 11.70
CA PHE A 75 -8.16 6.71 13.12
C PHE A 75 -9.53 7.36 13.30
N GLY A 76 -9.88 8.40 12.53
CA GLY A 76 -11.19 9.03 12.60
C GLY A 76 -12.31 8.11 12.11
N LEU A 77 -12.20 7.63 10.88
CA LEU A 77 -13.29 6.88 10.24
C LEU A 77 -13.45 5.45 10.77
N TYR A 78 -12.37 4.74 11.10
CA TYR A 78 -12.48 3.38 11.61
C TYR A 78 -13.17 3.35 12.99
N GLU A 79 -12.84 4.29 13.85
CA GLU A 79 -13.47 4.40 15.17
C GLU A 79 -14.94 4.77 15.04
N ASP A 80 -15.28 5.75 14.19
CA ASP A 80 -16.65 6.17 13.93
C ASP A 80 -17.47 5.06 13.25
N PHE A 81 -16.95 4.40 12.23
CA PHE A 81 -17.62 3.26 11.59
C PHE A 81 -17.77 2.07 12.51
N SER A 82 -16.76 1.76 13.32
CA SER A 82 -16.85 0.68 14.29
C SER A 82 -17.90 0.95 15.35
N ARG A 83 -17.96 2.15 15.89
CA ARG A 83 -18.99 2.57 16.86
C ARG A 83 -20.39 2.52 16.25
N LEU A 84 -20.56 3.06 15.06
CA LEU A 84 -21.85 3.12 14.37
C LEU A 84 -22.36 1.75 13.97
N LEU A 85 -21.48 0.88 13.48
CA LEU A 85 -21.80 -0.49 13.07
C LEU A 85 -22.03 -1.41 14.27
N LEU A 86 -21.25 -1.29 15.37
CA LEU A 86 -21.46 -2.04 16.59
C LEU A 86 -22.79 -1.66 17.25
N HIS A 87 -23.14 -0.37 17.25
CA HIS A 87 -24.44 0.07 17.76
C HIS A 87 -25.63 -0.52 16.98
N HIS A 88 -25.51 -0.62 15.65
CA HIS A 88 -26.53 -1.27 14.81
C HIS A 88 -26.51 -2.80 14.88
N ALA A 89 -25.33 -3.41 15.03
CA ALA A 89 -25.17 -4.86 15.15
C ALA A 89 -25.77 -5.41 16.45
N HIS A 90 -25.66 -4.67 17.58
CA HIS A 90 -26.35 -5.02 18.82
C HIS A 90 -27.88 -5.02 18.68
N ARG A 91 -28.42 -4.23 17.74
CA ARG A 91 -29.86 -4.19 17.45
C ARG A 91 -30.32 -5.31 16.49
N SER A 92 -29.45 -5.79 15.60
CA SER A 92 -29.78 -6.76 14.54
C SER A 92 -29.23 -8.17 14.76
N GLY A 93 -28.52 -8.44 15.88
CA GLY A 93 -27.96 -9.77 16.17
C GLY A 93 -26.88 -10.23 15.19
N ALA A 94 -26.25 -9.31 14.44
CA ALA A 94 -25.22 -9.65 13.46
C ALA A 94 -23.94 -10.13 14.15
N PRO A 95 -23.27 -11.18 13.64
CA PRO A 95 -22.00 -11.65 14.18
C PRO A 95 -20.94 -10.54 14.17
N GLU A 96 -20.19 -10.39 15.25
CA GLU A 96 -19.14 -9.38 15.40
C GLU A 96 -18.10 -9.44 14.25
N LEU A 97 -17.81 -10.63 13.75
CA LEU A 97 -16.92 -10.84 12.62
C LEU A 97 -17.41 -10.16 11.33
N VAL A 98 -18.72 -10.23 11.04
CA VAL A 98 -19.34 -9.60 9.88
C VAL A 98 -19.25 -8.07 10.00
N THR A 99 -19.57 -7.55 11.18
CA THR A 99 -19.51 -6.12 11.47
C THR A 99 -18.10 -5.56 11.29
N ARG A 100 -17.10 -6.24 11.81
CA ARG A 100 -15.68 -5.87 11.64
C ARG A 100 -15.21 -5.97 10.19
N SER A 101 -15.67 -6.99 9.45
CA SER A 101 -15.35 -7.15 8.02
C SER A 101 -15.93 -6.02 7.18
N VAL A 102 -17.16 -5.59 7.47
CA VAL A 102 -17.79 -4.44 6.80
C VAL A 102 -17.05 -3.15 7.14
N ALA A 103 -16.70 -2.92 8.41
CA ALA A 103 -15.90 -1.75 8.81
C ALA A 103 -14.54 -1.71 8.09
N ALA A 104 -13.87 -2.86 7.97
CA ALA A 104 -12.60 -2.98 7.26
C ALA A 104 -12.73 -2.72 5.75
N ALA A 105 -13.81 -3.19 5.14
CA ALA A 105 -14.12 -2.92 3.72
C ALA A 105 -14.40 -1.44 3.47
N LEU A 106 -15.16 -0.79 4.36
CA LEU A 106 -15.43 0.65 4.29
C LEU A 106 -14.18 1.48 4.50
N ALA A 107 -13.32 1.11 5.45
CA ALA A 107 -12.03 1.77 5.65
C ALA A 107 -11.12 1.65 4.41
N GLY A 108 -11.06 0.46 3.79
CA GLY A 108 -10.34 0.24 2.54
C GLY A 108 -10.91 1.05 1.36
N THR A 109 -12.22 1.27 1.34
CA THR A 109 -12.88 2.13 0.34
C THR A 109 -12.55 3.60 0.56
N ALA A 110 -12.53 4.05 1.83
CA ALA A 110 -12.13 5.42 2.16
C ALA A 110 -10.65 5.69 1.77
N GLU A 111 -9.78 4.69 1.95
CA GLU A 111 -8.38 4.78 1.49
C GLU A 111 -8.28 4.97 -0.03
N ALA A 112 -9.22 4.43 -0.80
CA ALA A 112 -9.26 4.60 -2.25
C ALA A 112 -9.49 6.07 -2.68
N ALA A 113 -10.02 6.93 -1.80
CA ALA A 113 -10.08 8.37 -2.05
C ALA A 113 -8.69 9.00 -2.20
N LEU A 114 -7.65 8.37 -1.65
CA LEU A 114 -6.24 8.78 -1.76
C LEU A 114 -5.55 8.29 -3.06
N THR A 115 -6.27 7.64 -3.96
CA THR A 115 -5.79 7.23 -5.29
C THR A 115 -5.05 8.33 -6.06
N PRO A 116 -5.41 9.64 -5.99
CA PRO A 116 -4.65 10.68 -6.65
C PRO A 116 -3.18 10.76 -6.23
N PHE A 117 -2.86 10.52 -4.95
CA PHE A 117 -1.47 10.48 -4.48
C PHE A 117 -0.70 9.29 -5.07
N GLU A 118 -1.32 8.10 -5.09
CA GLU A 118 -0.74 6.92 -5.73
C GLU A 118 -0.53 7.12 -7.22
N ARG A 119 -1.47 7.79 -7.88
CA ARG A 119 -1.40 8.13 -9.30
C ARG A 119 -0.19 9.04 -9.59
N VAL A 120 -0.02 10.11 -8.82
CA VAL A 120 1.09 11.04 -8.97
C VAL A 120 2.43 10.35 -8.66
N GLN A 121 2.47 9.51 -7.63
CA GLN A 121 3.63 8.68 -7.32
C GLN A 121 4.03 7.78 -8.51
N THR A 122 3.06 7.09 -9.09
CA THR A 122 3.25 6.20 -10.25
C THR A 122 3.85 6.95 -11.43
N LEU A 123 3.31 8.12 -11.77
CA LEU A 123 3.80 8.95 -12.88
C LEU A 123 5.20 9.49 -12.64
N LEU A 124 5.54 9.85 -11.40
CA LEU A 124 6.88 10.33 -11.06
C LEU A 124 7.92 9.20 -10.98
N GLN A 125 7.48 7.96 -10.71
CA GLN A 125 8.36 6.79 -10.70
C GLN A 125 8.61 6.22 -12.10
N ASP A 126 7.70 6.47 -13.05
CA ASP A 126 7.84 5.99 -14.43
C ASP A 126 8.83 6.86 -15.22
N HIS A 127 9.94 6.25 -15.64
CA HIS A 127 10.99 6.94 -16.41
C HIS A 127 10.48 7.52 -17.74
N ARG A 128 9.43 6.95 -18.33
CA ARG A 128 8.82 7.44 -19.58
C ARG A 128 8.25 8.85 -19.45
N HIS A 129 7.93 9.26 -18.23
CA HIS A 129 7.37 10.56 -17.90
C HIS A 129 8.38 11.56 -17.30
N ASN A 130 9.69 11.23 -17.30
CA ASN A 130 10.73 12.06 -16.69
C ASN A 130 10.79 13.49 -17.24
N GLY A 131 10.58 13.67 -18.55
CA GLY A 131 10.57 14.98 -19.17
C GLY A 131 9.25 15.76 -19.05
N ARG A 132 8.15 15.06 -18.70
CA ARG A 132 6.81 15.65 -18.67
C ARG A 132 6.39 16.14 -17.28
N PHE A 133 6.75 15.43 -16.24
CA PHE A 133 6.38 15.72 -14.85
C PHE A 133 7.63 16.02 -14.03
N ASN A 134 7.75 17.24 -13.50
CA ASN A 134 8.95 17.66 -12.78
C ASN A 134 8.87 17.31 -11.29
N ASN A 135 7.76 17.64 -10.64
CA ASN A 135 7.54 17.40 -9.21
C ASN A 135 6.06 17.10 -8.92
N THR A 136 5.76 16.78 -7.66
CA THR A 136 4.42 16.40 -7.20
C THR A 136 3.37 17.47 -7.50
N ALA A 137 3.64 18.73 -7.16
CA ALA A 137 2.70 19.83 -7.37
C ALA A 137 2.46 20.09 -8.87
N HIS A 138 3.52 20.06 -9.68
CA HIS A 138 3.43 20.20 -11.14
C HIS A 138 2.60 19.07 -11.73
N THR A 139 2.80 17.83 -11.30
CA THR A 139 2.05 16.68 -11.78
C THR A 139 0.56 16.79 -11.46
N PHE A 140 0.22 17.15 -10.21
CA PHE A 140 -1.19 17.39 -9.84
C PHE A 140 -1.83 18.49 -10.68
N ARG A 141 -1.14 19.64 -10.81
CA ARG A 141 -1.65 20.77 -11.58
C ARG A 141 -1.87 20.39 -13.05
N THR A 142 -0.91 19.70 -13.66
CA THR A 142 -0.98 19.25 -15.07
C THR A 142 -2.14 18.26 -15.26
N LEU A 143 -2.29 17.27 -14.35
CA LEU A 143 -3.41 16.32 -14.43
C LEU A 143 -4.77 17.02 -14.31
N LEU A 144 -4.93 17.94 -13.35
CA LEU A 144 -6.20 18.64 -13.15
C LEU A 144 -6.52 19.60 -14.30
N ARG A 145 -5.54 20.34 -14.77
CA ARG A 145 -5.72 21.35 -15.82
C ARG A 145 -5.97 20.72 -17.20
N ASP A 146 -5.12 19.75 -17.58
CA ASP A 146 -5.08 19.24 -18.96
C ASP A 146 -6.00 18.05 -19.19
N TYR A 147 -6.32 17.30 -18.11
CA TYR A 147 -7.09 16.03 -18.19
C TYR A 147 -8.30 15.98 -17.27
N GLY A 148 -8.42 16.90 -16.31
CA GLY A 148 -9.53 16.97 -15.37
C GLY A 148 -9.41 16.02 -14.17
N VAL A 149 -10.31 16.20 -13.19
CA VAL A 149 -10.31 15.48 -11.90
C VAL A 149 -10.42 13.95 -12.09
N ARG A 150 -11.21 13.49 -13.07
CA ARG A 150 -11.41 12.07 -13.35
C ARG A 150 -10.09 11.35 -13.65
N GLU A 151 -9.15 12.01 -14.28
CA GLU A 151 -7.84 11.43 -14.60
C GLU A 151 -7.01 11.16 -13.34
N CYS A 152 -7.17 11.93 -12.28
CA CYS A 152 -6.49 11.69 -11.00
C CYS A 152 -6.91 10.35 -10.37
N TYR A 153 -8.12 9.87 -10.67
CA TYR A 153 -8.66 8.61 -10.17
C TYR A 153 -8.49 7.43 -11.15
N ARG A 154 -7.65 7.59 -12.18
CA ARG A 154 -7.33 6.47 -13.09
C ARG A 154 -6.63 5.36 -12.31
N GLY A 155 -7.18 4.14 -12.38
CA GLY A 155 -6.73 3.00 -11.57
C GLY A 155 -7.43 2.85 -10.23
N LEU A 156 -8.52 3.60 -9.97
CA LEU A 156 -9.35 3.45 -8.78
C LEU A 156 -9.95 2.04 -8.67
N VAL A 157 -10.48 1.50 -9.77
CA VAL A 157 -11.13 0.18 -9.78
C VAL A 157 -10.18 -0.94 -9.34
N PRO A 158 -8.95 -1.09 -9.89
CA PRO A 158 -8.00 -2.08 -9.37
C PRO A 158 -7.60 -1.84 -7.91
N VAL A 159 -7.56 -0.59 -7.44
CA VAL A 159 -7.30 -0.29 -6.02
C VAL A 159 -8.43 -0.83 -5.14
N LEU A 160 -9.67 -0.58 -5.49
CA LEU A 160 -10.85 -1.09 -4.76
C LEU A 160 -10.90 -2.62 -4.74
N LEU A 161 -10.71 -3.26 -5.92
CA LEU A 161 -10.70 -4.71 -6.05
C LEU A 161 -9.57 -5.38 -5.25
N ARG A 162 -8.47 -4.68 -5.04
CA ARG A 162 -7.37 -5.15 -4.19
C ARG A 162 -7.65 -4.92 -2.72
N ASN A 163 -7.98 -3.69 -2.34
CA ASN A 163 -8.06 -3.28 -0.93
C ASN A 163 -9.23 -3.93 -0.20
N GLY A 164 -10.43 -3.95 -0.80
CA GLY A 164 -11.62 -4.53 -0.20
C GLY A 164 -11.41 -5.99 0.24
N PRO A 165 -11.22 -6.92 -0.71
CA PRO A 165 -11.03 -8.34 -0.39
C PRO A 165 -9.78 -8.61 0.45
N SER A 166 -8.68 -7.90 0.21
CA SER A 166 -7.45 -8.06 0.98
C SER A 166 -7.63 -7.70 2.45
N ASN A 167 -8.34 -6.59 2.74
CA ASN A 167 -8.62 -6.18 4.10
C ASN A 167 -9.57 -7.15 4.82
N ILE A 168 -10.61 -7.63 4.12
CA ILE A 168 -11.53 -8.64 4.67
C ILE A 168 -10.76 -9.90 5.06
N LEU A 169 -9.91 -10.41 4.17
CA LEU A 169 -9.09 -11.60 4.46
C LEU A 169 -8.08 -11.34 5.58
N PHE A 170 -7.43 -10.17 5.58
CA PHE A 170 -6.45 -9.82 6.61
C PHE A 170 -7.09 -9.80 8.00
N PHE A 171 -8.17 -9.07 8.17
CA PHE A 171 -8.84 -8.96 9.48
C PHE A 171 -9.58 -10.25 9.87
N GLY A 172 -10.15 -10.96 8.89
CA GLY A 172 -10.81 -12.25 9.12
C GLY A 172 -9.85 -13.35 9.55
N LEU A 173 -8.65 -13.41 8.97
CA LEU A 173 -7.65 -14.45 9.28
C LEU A 173 -6.77 -14.10 10.47
N ARG A 174 -6.54 -12.81 10.75
CA ARG A 174 -5.67 -12.37 11.85
C ARG A 174 -6.12 -12.90 13.21
N GLY A 175 -7.42 -12.86 13.50
CA GLY A 175 -7.98 -13.34 14.76
C GLY A 175 -7.75 -14.83 15.00
N PRO A 176 -8.21 -15.73 14.11
CA PRO A 176 -7.97 -17.17 14.20
C PRO A 176 -6.48 -17.54 14.26
N ILE A 177 -5.61 -16.89 13.47
CA ILE A 177 -4.16 -17.13 13.51
C ILE A 177 -3.61 -16.75 14.89
N LYS A 178 -4.00 -15.58 15.43
CA LYS A 178 -3.55 -15.14 16.76
C LYS A 178 -3.97 -16.10 17.87
N GLN A 179 -5.14 -16.71 17.78
CA GLN A 179 -5.62 -17.70 18.77
C GLN A 179 -4.85 -19.03 18.73
N GLN A 180 -4.26 -19.39 17.59
CA GLN A 180 -3.45 -20.60 17.43
C GLN A 180 -1.97 -20.40 17.85
N LEU A 181 -1.55 -19.17 18.05
CA LEU A 181 -0.19 -18.90 18.50
C LEU A 181 -0.08 -19.04 20.01
N PRO A 182 1.06 -19.53 20.53
CA PRO A 182 1.27 -19.67 21.96
C PRO A 182 1.23 -18.30 22.66
N ASP A 183 0.68 -18.27 23.87
CA ASP A 183 0.66 -17.07 24.69
C ASP A 183 2.06 -16.56 24.94
N ALA A 184 2.32 -15.35 24.50
CA ALA A 184 3.62 -14.72 24.66
C ALA A 184 3.75 -14.19 26.10
N ARG A 185 4.76 -14.69 26.84
CA ARG A 185 5.12 -14.18 28.17
C ARG A 185 6.24 -13.15 28.14
N THR A 186 6.92 -13.06 27.00
CA THR A 186 8.06 -12.14 26.80
C THR A 186 7.73 -11.14 25.71
N ARG A 187 8.37 -9.94 25.77
CA ARG A 187 8.25 -8.91 24.71
C ARG A 187 8.62 -9.44 23.33
N MET A 188 9.66 -10.27 23.26
CA MET A 188 10.10 -10.96 22.03
C MET A 188 9.00 -11.90 21.48
N GLY A 189 8.30 -12.62 22.35
CA GLY A 189 7.18 -13.49 21.96
C GLY A 189 5.99 -12.71 21.38
N HIS A 190 5.64 -11.57 21.99
CA HIS A 190 4.61 -10.68 21.44
C HIS A 190 4.99 -10.15 20.05
N MET A 191 6.24 -9.73 19.88
CA MET A 191 6.74 -9.28 18.57
C MET A 191 6.71 -10.40 17.52
N ALA A 192 7.10 -11.63 17.89
CA ALA A 192 7.04 -12.77 16.99
C ALA A 192 5.59 -13.08 16.58
N ASN A 193 4.65 -13.07 17.53
CA ASN A 193 3.22 -13.28 17.24
C ASN A 193 2.66 -12.18 16.30
N ASP A 194 3.01 -10.92 16.55
CA ASP A 194 2.58 -9.81 15.70
C ASP A 194 3.23 -9.89 14.32
N PHE A 195 4.47 -10.38 14.22
CA PHE A 195 5.13 -10.64 12.93
C PHE A 195 4.39 -11.71 12.13
N VAL A 196 4.03 -12.83 12.76
CA VAL A 196 3.28 -13.89 12.07
C VAL A 196 1.90 -13.38 11.64
N CYS A 197 1.16 -12.74 12.56
CA CYS A 197 -0.19 -12.27 12.28
C CYS A 197 -0.25 -11.09 11.30
N GLY A 198 0.72 -10.20 11.34
CA GLY A 198 0.73 -8.99 10.52
C GLY A 198 1.66 -9.09 9.31
N GLY A 199 2.93 -9.41 9.56
CA GLY A 199 3.97 -9.43 8.54
C GLY A 199 3.81 -10.56 7.53
N LEU A 200 3.73 -11.81 8.00
CA LEU A 200 3.61 -12.97 7.09
C LEU A 200 2.24 -13.01 6.39
N LEU A 201 1.16 -12.75 7.13
CA LEU A 201 -0.19 -12.73 6.54
C LEU A 201 -0.29 -11.61 5.49
N GLY A 202 0.17 -10.41 5.80
CA GLY A 202 0.17 -9.29 4.86
C GLY A 202 1.03 -9.54 3.63
N ALA A 203 2.19 -10.19 3.78
CA ALA A 203 3.05 -10.59 2.68
C ALA A 203 2.41 -11.68 1.80
N ALA A 204 1.74 -12.65 2.38
CA ALA A 204 1.01 -13.71 1.65
C ALA A 204 -0.16 -13.12 0.83
N LEU A 205 -0.95 -12.23 1.43
CA LEU A 205 -2.00 -11.51 0.72
C LEU A 205 -1.43 -10.61 -0.40
N GLY A 206 -0.26 -10.00 -0.17
CA GLY A 206 0.48 -9.25 -1.18
C GLY A 206 0.89 -10.07 -2.40
N ILE A 207 1.18 -11.37 -2.22
CA ILE A 207 1.41 -12.31 -3.33
C ILE A 207 0.08 -12.65 -4.01
N MET A 208 -0.94 -13.02 -3.23
CA MET A 208 -2.25 -13.42 -3.76
C MET A 208 -2.84 -12.33 -4.66
N PHE A 209 -2.82 -11.08 -4.23
CA PHE A 209 -3.35 -9.94 -4.98
C PHE A 209 -2.33 -9.26 -5.89
N TYR A 210 -1.15 -9.87 -6.11
CA TYR A 210 -0.09 -9.29 -6.92
C TYR A 210 -0.51 -8.95 -8.36
N PRO A 211 -1.28 -9.77 -9.08
CA PRO A 211 -1.77 -9.42 -10.42
C PRO A 211 -2.57 -8.12 -10.45
N LEU A 212 -3.37 -7.84 -9.42
CA LEU A 212 -4.10 -6.57 -9.30
C LEU A 212 -3.16 -5.38 -9.08
N ASN A 213 -2.03 -5.58 -8.38
CA ASN A 213 -0.99 -4.56 -8.28
C ASN A 213 -0.35 -4.24 -9.64
N VAL A 214 -0.15 -5.25 -10.49
CA VAL A 214 0.36 -5.07 -11.85
C VAL A 214 -0.66 -4.29 -12.70
N VAL A 215 -1.92 -4.68 -12.67
CA VAL A 215 -3.02 -3.98 -13.38
C VAL A 215 -3.14 -2.53 -12.91
N LYS A 216 -3.09 -2.30 -11.59
CA LYS A 216 -3.11 -0.96 -11.00
C LYS A 216 -1.96 -0.10 -11.53
N SER A 217 -0.72 -0.60 -11.45
CA SER A 217 0.47 0.13 -11.89
C SER A 217 0.41 0.48 -13.37
N ARG A 218 -0.06 -0.44 -14.22
CA ARG A 218 -0.25 -0.21 -15.67
C ARG A 218 -1.33 0.81 -15.95
N ALA A 219 -2.49 0.71 -15.29
CA ALA A 219 -3.58 1.66 -15.45
C ALA A 219 -3.17 3.07 -14.99
N GLN A 220 -2.48 3.16 -13.86
CA GLN A 220 -2.00 4.44 -13.31
C GLN A 220 -0.81 5.03 -14.08
N ALA A 221 -0.03 4.27 -14.84
CA ALA A 221 1.06 4.79 -15.66
C ALA A 221 0.59 5.41 -16.98
N GLN A 222 -0.63 5.12 -17.43
CA GLN A 222 -1.19 5.67 -18.66
C GLN A 222 -1.68 7.10 -18.43
N VAL A 223 -1.35 8.04 -19.32
CA VAL A 223 -1.79 9.45 -19.28
C VAL A 223 -2.67 9.75 -20.49
N GLY A 224 -3.90 10.19 -20.22
CA GLY A 224 -4.88 10.49 -21.27
C GLY A 224 -5.44 9.25 -21.97
N GLY A 225 -6.30 9.46 -22.98
CA GLY A 225 -6.97 8.39 -23.70
C GLY A 225 -8.14 7.75 -22.93
N LYS A 226 -8.76 6.74 -23.53
CA LYS A 226 -9.91 6.05 -22.93
C LYS A 226 -9.55 5.30 -21.66
N PHE A 227 -10.49 5.23 -20.72
CA PHE A 227 -10.35 4.39 -19.53
C PHE A 227 -10.55 2.93 -19.93
N VAL A 228 -9.50 2.13 -19.74
CA VAL A 228 -9.52 0.71 -20.09
C VAL A 228 -9.97 -0.10 -18.86
N PRO A 229 -10.95 -1.01 -19.00
CA PRO A 229 -11.40 -1.88 -17.92
C PRO A 229 -10.27 -2.78 -17.39
N CYS A 230 -10.30 -3.13 -16.10
CA CYS A 230 -9.27 -3.93 -15.45
C CYS A 230 -8.97 -5.26 -16.15
N HIS A 231 -10.01 -5.97 -16.63
CA HIS A 231 -9.84 -7.25 -17.33
C HIS A 231 -9.09 -7.08 -18.65
N GLN A 232 -9.31 -5.99 -19.39
CA GLN A 232 -8.59 -5.72 -20.63
C GLN A 232 -7.13 -5.36 -20.35
N VAL A 233 -6.87 -4.55 -19.30
CA VAL A 233 -5.49 -4.26 -18.87
C VAL A 233 -4.77 -5.55 -18.47
N LEU A 234 -5.43 -6.43 -17.70
CA LEU A 234 -4.88 -7.73 -17.31
C LEU A 234 -4.57 -8.60 -18.53
N MET A 235 -5.51 -8.68 -19.48
CA MET A 235 -5.33 -9.46 -20.71
C MET A 235 -4.19 -8.90 -21.57
N THR A 236 -4.05 -7.59 -21.67
CA THR A 236 -2.94 -6.94 -22.37
C THR A 236 -1.60 -7.30 -21.72
N VAL A 237 -1.51 -7.18 -20.40
CA VAL A 237 -0.29 -7.56 -19.66
C VAL A 237 0.00 -9.04 -19.81
N TRP A 238 -1.02 -9.89 -19.76
CA TRP A 238 -0.90 -11.33 -19.97
C TRP A 238 -0.28 -11.67 -21.33
N ARG A 239 -0.81 -11.04 -22.40
CA ARG A 239 -0.29 -11.22 -23.77
C ARG A 239 1.14 -10.69 -23.91
N GLU A 240 1.43 -9.50 -23.41
CA GLU A 240 2.78 -8.90 -23.41
C GLU A 240 3.81 -9.77 -22.67
N ARG A 241 3.36 -10.53 -21.66
CA ARG A 241 4.19 -11.46 -20.89
C ARG A 241 4.16 -12.89 -21.41
N GLY A 242 3.78 -13.09 -22.68
CA GLY A 242 3.81 -14.38 -23.36
C GLY A 242 2.85 -15.42 -22.79
N GLY A 243 1.74 -15.02 -22.15
CA GLY A 243 0.76 -15.93 -21.56
C GLY A 243 1.27 -16.74 -20.35
N SER A 244 2.36 -16.29 -19.70
CA SER A 244 3.00 -17.02 -18.60
C SER A 244 2.57 -16.46 -17.25
N ILE A 245 2.02 -17.32 -16.37
CA ILE A 245 1.70 -17.00 -14.98
C ILE A 245 2.95 -16.55 -14.22
N VAL A 246 4.08 -17.25 -14.41
CA VAL A 246 5.34 -16.93 -13.74
C VAL A 246 5.80 -15.50 -14.07
N LEU A 247 5.64 -15.10 -15.32
CA LEU A 247 5.97 -13.73 -15.75
C LEU A 247 4.95 -12.71 -15.25
N LEU A 248 3.68 -13.08 -15.06
CA LEU A 248 2.67 -12.23 -14.47
C LEU A 248 3.01 -11.91 -13.00
N PHE A 249 3.54 -12.88 -12.26
CA PHE A 249 3.99 -12.73 -10.87
C PHE A 249 5.43 -12.22 -10.72
N ARG A 250 6.07 -11.79 -11.81
CA ARG A 250 7.43 -11.22 -11.75
C ARG A 250 7.44 -9.96 -10.88
N GLY A 251 8.20 -10.02 -9.79
CA GLY A 251 8.27 -8.99 -8.76
C GLY A 251 7.49 -9.35 -7.47
N ALA A 252 6.65 -10.37 -7.46
CA ALA A 252 5.94 -10.81 -6.26
C ALA A 252 6.91 -11.19 -5.13
N THR A 253 8.00 -11.89 -5.45
CA THR A 253 9.06 -12.24 -4.50
C THR A 253 9.71 -11.00 -3.89
N LEU A 254 10.06 -10.01 -4.72
CA LEU A 254 10.63 -8.75 -4.22
C LEU A 254 9.62 -8.00 -3.35
N ASN A 255 8.34 -7.99 -3.72
CA ASN A 255 7.28 -7.40 -2.93
C ASN A 255 7.12 -8.08 -1.57
N TYR A 256 7.22 -9.41 -1.53
CA TYR A 256 7.20 -10.20 -0.31
C TYR A 256 8.35 -9.79 0.63
N HIS A 257 9.60 -9.81 0.16
CA HIS A 257 10.76 -9.42 0.96
C HIS A 257 10.68 -7.95 1.42
N ARG A 258 10.22 -7.05 0.54
CA ARG A 258 9.99 -5.66 0.91
C ARG A 258 8.96 -5.52 2.03
N SER A 259 7.89 -6.32 2.01
CA SER A 259 6.86 -6.28 3.06
C SER A 259 7.41 -6.74 4.41
N LEU A 260 8.21 -7.81 4.42
CA LEU A 260 8.88 -8.29 5.64
C LEU A 260 9.89 -7.27 6.18
N LEU A 261 10.71 -6.69 5.29
CA LEU A 261 11.67 -5.65 5.66
C LEU A 261 10.97 -4.42 6.22
N SER A 262 9.88 -3.97 5.59
CA SER A 262 9.06 -2.84 6.04
C SER A 262 8.52 -3.08 7.45
N TRP A 263 8.02 -4.28 7.71
CA TRP A 263 7.53 -4.64 9.05
C TRP A 263 8.66 -4.55 10.09
N GLY A 264 9.84 -5.11 9.79
CA GLY A 264 11.02 -5.04 10.66
C GLY A 264 11.48 -3.60 10.94
N ILE A 265 11.57 -2.77 9.90
CA ILE A 265 11.98 -1.36 10.03
C ILE A 265 10.97 -0.58 10.89
N ILE A 266 9.67 -0.74 10.65
CA ILE A 266 8.62 -0.04 11.41
C ILE A 266 8.72 -0.39 12.89
N ASN A 267 8.80 -1.69 13.22
CA ASN A 267 8.86 -2.13 14.62
C ASN A 267 10.15 -1.69 15.30
N ALA A 268 11.31 -1.87 14.67
CA ALA A 268 12.59 -1.45 15.22
C ALA A 268 12.64 0.06 15.46
N THR A 269 12.21 0.85 14.48
CA THR A 269 12.19 2.32 14.60
C THR A 269 11.21 2.76 15.68
N TYR A 270 10.03 2.16 15.74
CA TYR A 270 9.01 2.46 16.74
C TYR A 270 9.52 2.20 18.17
N GLU A 271 10.19 1.07 18.39
CA GLU A 271 10.78 0.75 19.71
C GLU A 271 11.92 1.69 20.11
N ILE A 272 12.76 2.08 19.15
CA ILE A 272 13.83 3.05 19.41
C ILE A 272 13.24 4.39 19.81
N LEU A 273 12.23 4.87 19.08
CA LEU A 273 11.58 6.15 19.36
C LEU A 273 10.87 6.16 20.71
N LEU A 274 10.18 5.06 21.09
CA LEU A 274 9.54 4.95 22.41
C LEU A 274 10.55 4.96 23.60
N LYS A 275 11.82 4.68 23.34
CA LYS A 275 12.86 4.81 24.39
C LYS A 275 13.40 6.22 24.50
N VAL A 276 13.23 7.03 23.47
CA VAL A 276 13.75 8.41 23.39
C VAL A 276 12.69 9.43 23.86
N PHE A 277 11.43 9.15 23.60
CA PHE A 277 10.28 9.95 24.03
C PHE A 277 9.59 9.35 25.25
#